data_38b3f47926a0a29a9b3ee0546ff576c6
#
_entry.id   38b3f47926a0a29a9b3ee0546ff576c6
#
_cell.length_a   1.000
_cell.length_b   1.000
_cell.length_c   1.000
_cell.angle_alpha   90.00
_cell.angle_beta   90.00
_cell.angle_gamma   90.00
#
_symmetry.space_group_name_H-M   'P 1'
#
loop_
_entity.id
_entity.type
_entity.pdbx_description
1 polymer ?
#
loop_
_entity_poly.entity_id
_entity_poly.type
_entity_poly.pdbx_seq_one_letter_code
_entity_poly.pdbx_strand_id
1 'polypeptide(L)'
;MGTNETEVANPENDQEEEEKEIDLAPVHEIMAGFPSISRRYLIPMLQKVQGVYRYLPDKAMQLVMEEMGVTRAELYGVISFYPQLRITEPGKYIIKLCYGTACFVKGAPVIGDKIHDSYHIRPGETDKTKLFTLQTASCLGNCGAAPMAIIGEDTHGTIDPEQTLEMLGAYRLEDEPKELAQEISGE
;
A
#
# COMPACT_ATOMS: atom_id res chain seq x y z
N MET A 1 23.03 31.11 -31.70
CA MET A 1 21.91 30.19 -31.90
C MET A 1 22.30 28.89 -31.24
N GLY A 2 21.89 28.68 -30.00
CA GLY A 2 22.16 27.50 -29.20
C GLY A 2 20.82 26.85 -28.89
N THR A 3 20.59 25.68 -29.47
CA THR A 3 19.42 24.84 -29.19
C THR A 3 19.66 24.14 -27.86
N ASN A 4 18.82 24.49 -26.89
CA ASN A 4 18.81 23.89 -25.56
C ASN A 4 17.91 22.66 -25.64
N GLU A 5 18.47 21.47 -25.89
CA GLU A 5 17.76 20.21 -25.77
C GLU A 5 17.68 19.85 -24.28
N THR A 6 16.51 20.05 -23.71
CA THR A 6 16.16 19.52 -22.40
C THR A 6 15.94 18.03 -22.52
N GLU A 7 16.96 17.28 -22.19
CA GLU A 7 16.93 15.82 -22.03
C GLU A 7 16.00 15.47 -20.86
N VAL A 8 14.82 15.00 -21.20
CA VAL A 8 13.87 14.45 -20.23
C VAL A 8 14.43 13.10 -19.81
N ALA A 9 15.06 13.06 -18.65
CA ALA A 9 15.46 11.82 -18.02
C ALA A 9 14.23 10.98 -17.72
N ASN A 10 14.09 9.89 -18.46
CA ASN A 10 13.17 8.82 -18.18
C ASN A 10 13.78 7.97 -17.04
N PRO A 11 13.20 7.89 -15.85
CA PRO A 11 13.67 6.97 -14.84
C PRO A 11 13.16 5.57 -15.20
N GLU A 12 13.89 4.85 -16.03
CA GLU A 12 13.79 3.41 -16.12
C GLU A 12 14.23 2.83 -14.77
N ASN A 13 13.26 2.65 -13.88
CA ASN A 13 13.45 1.92 -12.65
C ASN A 13 13.23 0.44 -12.98
N ASP A 14 14.19 -0.14 -13.71
CA ASP A 14 14.34 -1.59 -13.86
C ASP A 14 14.83 -2.18 -12.52
N GLN A 15 13.94 -2.24 -11.55
CA GLN A 15 14.07 -3.22 -10.50
C GLN A 15 13.49 -4.50 -11.09
N GLU A 16 14.36 -5.39 -11.52
CA GLU A 16 14.08 -6.82 -11.71
C GLU A 16 13.62 -7.34 -10.32
N GLU A 17 12.33 -7.15 -9.99
CA GLU A 17 11.71 -7.88 -8.91
C GLU A 17 11.73 -9.34 -9.35
N GLU A 18 12.51 -10.19 -8.64
CA GLU A 18 12.44 -11.64 -8.78
C GLU A 18 10.97 -12.04 -8.82
N GLU A 19 10.50 -12.49 -9.99
CA GLU A 19 9.11 -12.93 -10.18
C GLU A 19 8.85 -14.12 -9.25
N LYS A 20 8.37 -13.84 -8.05
CA LYS A 20 7.88 -14.89 -7.16
C LYS A 20 6.86 -15.71 -7.94
N GLU A 21 7.06 -17.00 -7.98
CA GLU A 21 6.12 -17.95 -8.56
C GLU A 21 4.80 -17.88 -7.77
N ILE A 22 3.81 -17.20 -8.36
CA ILE A 22 2.51 -16.94 -7.70
C ILE A 22 1.57 -18.08 -8.08
N ASP A 23 1.02 -18.75 -7.07
CA ASP A 23 -0.06 -19.73 -7.27
C ASP A 23 -1.32 -19.02 -7.78
N LEU A 24 -1.77 -19.36 -8.98
CA LEU A 24 -2.98 -18.79 -9.60
C LEU A 24 -4.26 -19.60 -9.31
N ALA A 25 -4.17 -20.73 -8.61
CA ALA A 25 -5.34 -21.54 -8.26
C ALA A 25 -6.44 -20.73 -7.54
N PRO A 26 -6.11 -19.82 -6.58
CA PRO A 26 -7.11 -18.97 -5.94
C PRO A 26 -7.84 -18.05 -6.92
N VAL A 27 -7.18 -17.58 -7.98
CA VAL A 27 -7.81 -16.70 -8.99
C VAL A 27 -8.87 -17.48 -9.76
N HIS A 28 -8.59 -18.72 -10.17
CA HIS A 28 -9.56 -19.58 -10.82
C HIS A 28 -10.77 -19.91 -9.93
N GLU A 29 -10.55 -20.16 -8.64
CA GLU A 29 -11.63 -20.38 -7.67
C GLU A 29 -12.51 -19.13 -7.52
N ILE A 30 -11.88 -17.94 -7.43
CA ILE A 30 -12.60 -16.67 -7.38
C ILE A 30 -13.47 -16.50 -8.63
N MET A 31 -12.91 -16.76 -9.82
CA MET A 31 -13.63 -16.66 -11.09
C MET A 31 -14.82 -17.63 -11.16
N ALA A 32 -14.64 -18.86 -10.74
CA ALA A 32 -15.70 -19.86 -10.69
C ALA A 32 -16.87 -19.46 -9.75
N GLY A 33 -16.60 -18.64 -8.76
CA GLY A 33 -17.61 -18.11 -7.83
C GLY A 33 -18.50 -17.00 -8.41
N PHE A 34 -18.24 -16.49 -9.62
CA PHE A 34 -19.08 -15.49 -10.28
C PHE A 34 -20.11 -16.14 -11.20
N PRO A 35 -21.33 -15.58 -11.30
CA PRO A 35 -22.39 -16.13 -12.17
C PRO A 35 -22.03 -16.11 -13.66
N SER A 36 -21.15 -15.24 -14.06
CA SER A 36 -20.59 -15.14 -15.42
C SER A 36 -19.32 -14.32 -15.43
N ILE A 37 -18.40 -14.62 -16.34
CA ILE A 37 -17.20 -13.82 -16.58
C ILE A 37 -17.61 -12.64 -17.48
N SER A 38 -17.85 -11.49 -16.86
CA SER A 38 -18.34 -10.28 -17.54
C SER A 38 -17.70 -9.03 -16.96
N ARG A 39 -17.47 -8.02 -17.80
CA ARG A 39 -16.86 -6.72 -17.45
C ARG A 39 -17.51 -6.03 -16.24
N ARG A 40 -18.81 -6.22 -16.01
CA ARG A 40 -19.51 -5.67 -14.83
C ARG A 40 -18.96 -6.19 -13.50
N TYR A 41 -18.30 -7.33 -13.49
CA TYR A 41 -17.70 -7.93 -12.31
C TYR A 41 -16.21 -7.62 -12.17
N LEU A 42 -15.63 -6.77 -13.02
CA LEU A 42 -14.19 -6.47 -12.98
C LEU A 42 -13.75 -5.95 -11.60
N ILE A 43 -14.44 -4.93 -11.06
CA ILE A 43 -14.09 -4.36 -9.76
C ILE A 43 -14.24 -5.38 -8.62
N PRO A 44 -15.39 -6.08 -8.46
CA PRO A 44 -15.51 -7.15 -7.46
C PRO A 44 -14.48 -8.27 -7.63
N MET A 45 -14.11 -8.60 -8.86
CA MET A 45 -13.07 -9.59 -9.16
C MET A 45 -11.71 -9.14 -8.62
N LEU A 46 -11.29 -7.93 -8.98
CA LEU A 46 -10.02 -7.35 -8.50
C LEU A 46 -9.98 -7.22 -6.97
N GLN A 47 -11.10 -6.86 -6.34
CA GLN A 47 -11.19 -6.80 -4.87
C GLN A 47 -11.00 -8.17 -4.22
N LYS A 48 -11.60 -9.23 -4.77
CA LYS A 48 -11.43 -10.58 -4.25
C LYS A 48 -10.01 -11.10 -4.48
N VAL A 49 -9.42 -10.87 -5.65
CA VAL A 49 -8.02 -11.21 -5.94
C VAL A 49 -7.10 -10.49 -4.95
N GLN A 50 -7.27 -9.18 -4.77
CA GLN A 50 -6.50 -8.44 -3.77
C GLN A 50 -6.73 -8.92 -2.34
N GLY A 51 -7.91 -9.41 -2.00
CA GLY A 51 -8.20 -9.99 -0.69
C GLY A 51 -7.34 -11.23 -0.39
N VAL A 52 -6.98 -12.01 -1.40
CA VAL A 52 -6.13 -13.20 -1.26
C VAL A 52 -4.64 -12.83 -1.21
N TYR A 53 -4.18 -12.03 -2.17
CA TYR A 53 -2.75 -11.72 -2.30
C TYR A 53 -2.32 -10.45 -1.56
N ARG A 54 -3.26 -9.65 -1.01
CA ARG A 54 -3.08 -8.32 -0.42
C ARG A 54 -2.77 -7.21 -1.45
N TYR A 55 -2.45 -7.56 -2.69
CA TYR A 55 -2.23 -6.68 -3.84
C TYR A 55 -2.68 -7.39 -5.12
N LEU A 56 -2.50 -6.76 -6.27
CA LEU A 56 -2.85 -7.31 -7.58
C LEU A 56 -1.57 -7.73 -8.32
N PRO A 57 -1.13 -9.01 -8.21
CA PRO A 57 0.04 -9.49 -8.93
C PRO A 57 -0.14 -9.43 -10.44
N ASP A 58 0.92 -9.14 -11.20
CA ASP A 58 0.87 -9.03 -12.67
C ASP A 58 0.33 -10.30 -13.32
N LYS A 59 0.75 -11.49 -12.89
CA LYS A 59 0.24 -12.77 -13.42
C LYS A 59 -1.26 -12.96 -13.16
N ALA A 60 -1.74 -12.55 -11.98
CA ALA A 60 -3.18 -12.60 -11.68
C ALA A 60 -3.97 -11.58 -12.52
N MET A 61 -3.43 -10.38 -12.74
CA MET A 61 -4.04 -9.37 -13.60
C MET A 61 -4.08 -9.82 -15.06
N GLN A 62 -3.03 -10.47 -15.57
CA GLN A 62 -3.00 -11.04 -16.91
C GLN A 62 -4.11 -12.08 -17.09
N LEU A 63 -4.24 -13.01 -16.15
CA LEU A 63 -5.29 -14.03 -16.18
C LEU A 63 -6.70 -13.39 -16.17
N VAL A 64 -6.91 -12.37 -15.32
CA VAL A 64 -8.18 -11.63 -15.29
C VAL A 64 -8.46 -10.94 -16.61
N MET A 65 -7.45 -10.34 -17.26
CA MET A 65 -7.63 -9.70 -18.58
C MET A 65 -8.01 -10.71 -19.65
N GLU A 66 -7.34 -11.84 -19.70
CA GLU A 66 -7.59 -12.90 -20.68
C GLU A 66 -9.00 -13.48 -20.54
N GLU A 67 -9.38 -13.89 -19.35
CA GLU A 67 -10.67 -14.53 -19.07
C GLU A 67 -11.86 -13.56 -19.22
N MET A 68 -11.69 -12.30 -18.84
CA MET A 68 -12.76 -11.30 -18.90
C MET A 68 -12.81 -10.56 -20.25
N GLY A 69 -11.82 -10.74 -21.13
CA GLY A 69 -11.70 -10.04 -22.40
C GLY A 69 -11.59 -8.52 -22.22
N VAL A 70 -10.86 -8.06 -21.17
CA VAL A 70 -10.59 -6.65 -20.91
C VAL A 70 -9.17 -6.29 -21.32
N THR A 71 -8.99 -5.11 -21.88
CA THR A 71 -7.68 -4.63 -22.30
C THR A 71 -6.86 -4.15 -21.08
N ARG A 72 -5.54 -4.12 -21.25
CA ARG A 72 -4.63 -3.57 -20.22
C ARG A 72 -5.01 -2.13 -19.87
N ALA A 73 -5.35 -1.30 -20.85
CA ALA A 73 -5.74 0.08 -20.63
C ALA A 73 -7.01 0.20 -19.77
N GLU A 74 -8.01 -0.65 -20.01
CA GLU A 74 -9.24 -0.69 -19.20
C GLU A 74 -8.95 -1.12 -17.77
N LEU A 75 -8.14 -2.18 -17.58
CA LEU A 75 -7.79 -2.68 -16.27
C LEU A 75 -7.04 -1.61 -15.45
N TYR A 76 -5.97 -1.05 -16.01
CA TYR A 76 -5.18 -0.02 -15.33
C TYR A 76 -5.96 1.28 -15.13
N GLY A 77 -6.89 1.62 -16.03
CA GLY A 77 -7.83 2.72 -15.85
C GLY A 77 -8.70 2.53 -14.61
N VAL A 78 -9.19 1.31 -14.36
CA VAL A 78 -9.94 0.98 -13.14
C VAL A 78 -9.03 1.06 -11.92
N ILE A 79 -7.84 0.46 -11.95
CA ILE A 79 -6.93 0.44 -10.81
C ILE A 79 -6.52 1.86 -10.41
N SER A 80 -6.21 2.73 -11.36
CA SER A 80 -5.82 4.12 -11.09
C SER A 80 -6.97 4.97 -10.55
N PHE A 81 -8.21 4.64 -10.90
CA PHE A 81 -9.39 5.35 -10.38
C PHE A 81 -9.76 4.94 -8.95
N TYR A 82 -9.51 3.68 -8.57
CA TYR A 82 -9.84 3.14 -7.24
C TYR A 82 -8.58 3.02 -6.36
N PRO A 83 -8.29 4.02 -5.49
CA PRO A 83 -7.06 4.05 -4.67
C PRO A 83 -6.89 2.86 -3.72
N GLN A 84 -7.96 2.13 -3.44
CA GLN A 84 -7.89 0.90 -2.63
C GLN A 84 -7.27 -0.28 -3.39
N LEU A 85 -7.26 -0.26 -4.74
CA LEU A 85 -6.61 -1.27 -5.55
C LEU A 85 -5.12 -0.93 -5.67
N ARG A 86 -4.27 -1.90 -5.40
CA ARG A 86 -2.81 -1.72 -5.40
C ARG A 86 -2.13 -2.81 -6.21
N ILE A 87 -1.14 -2.44 -6.99
CA ILE A 87 -0.34 -3.35 -7.82
C ILE A 87 0.98 -3.75 -7.15
N THR A 88 1.40 -3.01 -6.12
CA THR A 88 2.62 -3.30 -5.36
C THR A 88 2.28 -4.04 -4.07
N GLU A 89 3.14 -4.99 -3.68
CA GLU A 89 3.00 -5.72 -2.41
C GLU A 89 3.14 -4.75 -1.24
N PRO A 90 2.11 -4.63 -0.37
CA PRO A 90 2.20 -3.75 0.79
C PRO A 90 3.04 -4.39 1.88
N GLY A 91 3.61 -3.56 2.73
CA GLY A 91 4.22 -4.00 3.98
C GLY A 91 3.22 -4.72 4.89
N LYS A 92 3.75 -5.33 5.95
CA LYS A 92 2.94 -6.06 6.93
C LYS A 92 1.86 -5.15 7.53
N TYR A 93 2.22 -3.93 7.91
CA TYR A 93 1.32 -2.92 8.44
C TYR A 93 1.11 -1.79 7.44
N ILE A 94 -0.15 -1.47 7.18
CA ILE A 94 -0.51 -0.33 6.34
C ILE A 94 -0.87 0.83 7.27
N ILE A 95 -0.12 1.93 7.15
CA ILE A 95 -0.36 3.18 7.86
C ILE A 95 -1.27 4.03 6.96
N LYS A 96 -2.52 4.24 7.37
CA LYS A 96 -3.46 5.15 6.68
C LYS A 96 -3.53 6.46 7.45
N LEU A 97 -2.81 7.47 7.00
CA LEU A 97 -2.81 8.81 7.60
C LEU A 97 -3.93 9.66 7.01
N CYS A 98 -4.76 10.24 7.87
CA CYS A 98 -5.88 11.08 7.45
C CYS A 98 -5.41 12.47 7.02
N TYR A 99 -5.72 12.86 5.78
CA TYR A 99 -5.45 14.20 5.22
C TYR A 99 -6.73 15.04 5.04
N GLY A 100 -7.85 14.63 5.68
CA GLY A 100 -9.05 15.46 5.73
C GLY A 100 -8.79 16.81 6.38
N THR A 101 -9.59 17.82 6.06
CA THR A 101 -9.37 19.23 6.45
C THR A 101 -9.01 19.40 7.93
N ALA A 102 -9.74 18.75 8.85
CA ALA A 102 -9.45 18.87 10.28
C ALA A 102 -8.09 18.28 10.67
N CYS A 103 -7.70 17.12 10.09
CA CYS A 103 -6.41 16.49 10.34
C CYS A 103 -5.28 17.30 9.69
N PHE A 104 -5.50 17.80 8.48
CA PHE A 104 -4.52 18.62 7.76
C PHE A 104 -4.16 19.88 8.54
N VAL A 105 -5.16 20.65 8.98
CA VAL A 105 -4.96 21.88 9.77
C VAL A 105 -4.30 21.59 11.13
N LYS A 106 -4.57 20.41 11.72
CA LYS A 106 -3.99 20.00 13.00
C LYS A 106 -2.62 19.31 12.87
N GLY A 107 -2.01 19.30 11.68
CA GLY A 107 -0.61 18.89 11.51
C GLY A 107 -0.39 17.48 10.93
N ALA A 108 -1.40 16.85 10.30
CA ALA A 108 -1.19 15.57 9.61
C ALA A 108 -0.04 15.60 8.57
N PRO A 109 0.21 16.69 7.81
CA PRO A 109 1.37 16.77 6.93
C PRO A 109 2.70 16.63 7.68
N VAL A 110 2.83 17.26 8.85
CA VAL A 110 4.05 17.19 9.68
C VAL A 110 4.30 15.76 10.17
N ILE A 111 3.21 15.03 10.50
CA ILE A 111 3.30 13.59 10.84
C ILE A 111 3.79 12.80 9.63
N GLY A 112 3.26 13.08 8.44
CA GLY A 112 3.69 12.44 7.18
C GLY A 112 5.16 12.69 6.86
N ASP A 113 5.63 13.93 7.01
CA ASP A 113 7.04 14.31 6.82
C ASP A 113 7.94 13.57 7.83
N LYS A 114 7.52 13.48 9.09
CA LYS A 114 8.26 12.78 10.12
C LYS A 114 8.39 11.28 9.85
N ILE A 115 7.32 10.64 9.36
CA ILE A 115 7.34 9.23 8.91
C ILE A 115 8.33 9.09 7.73
N HIS A 116 8.28 10.02 6.76
CA HIS A 116 9.20 10.01 5.63
C HIS A 116 10.66 10.10 6.08
N ASP A 117 10.98 11.02 6.97
CA ASP A 117 12.34 11.22 7.45
C ASP A 117 12.90 10.00 8.19
N SER A 118 12.02 9.27 8.94
CA SER A 118 12.44 8.16 9.78
C SER A 118 12.45 6.81 9.05
N TYR A 119 11.51 6.58 8.15
CA TYR A 119 11.35 5.30 7.45
C TYR A 119 11.62 5.38 5.94
N HIS A 120 11.89 6.58 5.40
CA HIS A 120 12.16 6.86 3.98
C HIS A 120 11.04 6.38 3.06
N ILE A 121 9.78 6.48 3.51
CA ILE A 121 8.58 6.14 2.74
C ILE A 121 7.70 7.37 2.51
N ARG A 122 7.19 7.50 1.30
CA ARG A 122 6.20 8.50 0.92
C ARG A 122 4.81 7.87 0.81
N PRO A 123 3.75 8.68 0.73
CA PRO A 123 2.43 8.15 0.46
C PRO A 123 2.40 7.27 -0.80
N GLY A 124 1.96 6.02 -0.64
CA GLY A 124 1.94 4.99 -1.68
C GLY A 124 3.14 4.05 -1.67
N GLU A 125 4.18 4.34 -0.89
CA GLU A 125 5.41 3.54 -0.84
C GLU A 125 5.44 2.59 0.36
N THR A 126 6.25 1.53 0.22
CA THR A 126 6.56 0.55 1.26
C THR A 126 8.03 0.68 1.65
N ASP A 127 8.34 0.56 2.92
CA ASP A 127 9.71 0.59 3.42
C ASP A 127 10.53 -0.62 2.95
N LYS A 128 11.86 -0.48 2.97
CA LYS A 128 12.78 -1.52 2.50
C LYS A 128 12.66 -2.85 3.26
N THR A 129 12.20 -2.81 4.50
CA THR A 129 12.00 -4.00 5.33
C THR A 129 10.65 -4.67 5.06
N LYS A 130 9.81 -4.10 4.20
CA LYS A 130 8.43 -4.54 3.93
C LYS A 130 7.55 -4.60 5.18
N LEU A 131 7.88 -3.81 6.19
CA LEU A 131 7.11 -3.74 7.42
C LEU A 131 5.97 -2.73 7.30
N PHE A 132 6.25 -1.52 6.81
CA PHE A 132 5.29 -0.43 6.72
C PHE A 132 5.02 0.01 5.29
N THR A 133 3.74 0.28 4.99
CA THR A 133 3.31 1.00 3.79
C THR A 133 2.55 2.24 4.22
N LEU A 134 2.98 3.42 3.76
CA LEU A 134 2.26 4.66 4.05
C LEU A 134 1.18 4.91 2.98
N GLN A 135 -0.05 5.16 3.42
CA GLN A 135 -1.16 5.58 2.59
C GLN A 135 -1.82 6.84 3.16
N THR A 136 -2.35 7.69 2.29
CA THR A 136 -3.18 8.81 2.70
C THR A 136 -4.65 8.49 2.49
N ALA A 137 -5.49 8.93 3.40
CA ALA A 137 -6.94 8.87 3.27
C ALA A 137 -7.52 10.29 3.26
N SER A 138 -8.44 10.58 2.35
CA SER A 138 -9.09 11.89 2.26
C SER A 138 -9.88 12.22 3.53
N CYS A 139 -10.49 11.23 4.18
CA CYS A 139 -11.12 11.36 5.48
C CYS A 139 -11.38 9.98 6.10
N LEU A 140 -11.05 9.82 7.38
CA LEU A 140 -11.34 8.59 8.15
C LEU A 140 -12.64 8.70 8.99
N GLY A 141 -13.35 9.83 8.92
CA GLY A 141 -14.68 9.99 9.50
C GLY A 141 -14.74 10.45 10.96
N ASN A 142 -13.63 10.43 11.72
CA ASN A 142 -13.60 10.84 13.14
C ASN A 142 -12.82 12.15 13.35
N CYS A 143 -13.35 13.26 12.80
CA CYS A 143 -12.69 14.57 12.84
C CYS A 143 -12.52 15.15 14.26
N GLY A 144 -13.29 14.67 15.22
CA GLY A 144 -13.14 15.06 16.63
C GLY A 144 -11.82 14.64 17.24
N ALA A 145 -11.30 13.49 16.81
CA ALA A 145 -10.02 12.95 17.25
C ALA A 145 -8.86 13.28 16.30
N ALA A 146 -8.96 14.35 15.50
CA ALA A 146 -7.90 14.77 14.58
C ALA A 146 -6.66 15.32 15.32
N PRO A 147 -5.40 15.09 14.82
CA PRO A 147 -5.05 14.25 13.69
C PRO A 147 -5.18 12.76 14.00
N MET A 148 -5.40 11.94 12.96
CA MET A 148 -5.58 10.51 13.18
C MET A 148 -4.98 9.65 12.06
N ALA A 149 -4.61 8.43 12.44
CA ALA A 149 -4.15 7.38 11.54
C ALA A 149 -4.76 6.03 11.92
N ILE A 150 -4.77 5.11 10.96
CA ILE A 150 -5.02 3.68 11.19
C ILE A 150 -3.72 2.96 10.87
N ILE A 151 -3.23 2.12 11.79
CA ILE A 151 -2.03 1.29 11.61
C ILE A 151 -2.47 -0.16 11.69
N GLY A 152 -2.40 -0.87 10.56
CA GLY A 152 -3.01 -2.21 10.49
C GLY A 152 -4.53 -2.14 10.69
N GLU A 153 -5.02 -2.63 11.83
CA GLU A 153 -6.43 -2.59 12.23
C GLU A 153 -6.71 -1.55 13.33
N ASP A 154 -5.65 -1.03 13.98
CA ASP A 154 -5.77 -0.13 15.13
C ASP A 154 -5.96 1.33 14.69
N THR A 155 -6.91 1.99 15.34
CA THR A 155 -7.23 3.41 15.08
C THR A 155 -6.64 4.29 16.15
N HIS A 156 -5.79 5.23 15.75
CA HIS A 156 -5.12 6.19 16.61
C HIS A 156 -5.60 7.61 16.32
N GLY A 157 -6.02 8.32 17.34
CA GLY A 157 -6.49 9.71 17.24
C GLY A 157 -5.74 10.65 18.16
N THR A 158 -5.80 11.94 17.85
CA THR A 158 -5.10 13.01 18.59
C THR A 158 -3.59 12.74 18.67
N ILE A 159 -3.04 12.20 17.58
CA ILE A 159 -1.64 11.82 17.47
C ILE A 159 -0.77 13.04 17.12
N ASP A 160 0.45 13.05 17.63
CA ASP A 160 1.51 13.97 17.24
C ASP A 160 2.67 13.24 16.53
N PRO A 161 3.66 13.96 15.95
CA PRO A 161 4.75 13.32 15.21
C PRO A 161 5.60 12.37 16.06
N GLU A 162 5.89 12.73 17.33
CA GLU A 162 6.71 11.93 18.25
C GLU A 162 5.98 10.65 18.66
N GLN A 163 4.74 10.77 19.13
CA GLN A 163 3.89 9.64 19.48
C GLN A 163 3.69 8.68 18.29
N THR A 164 3.60 9.21 17.08
CA THR A 164 3.46 8.38 15.89
C THR A 164 4.71 7.51 15.69
N LEU A 165 5.91 8.06 15.86
CA LEU A 165 7.14 7.27 15.74
C LEU A 165 7.28 6.23 16.87
N GLU A 166 6.90 6.58 18.10
CA GLU A 166 6.89 5.62 19.23
C GLU A 166 5.96 4.45 18.94
N MET A 167 4.74 4.72 18.44
CA MET A 167 3.80 3.68 18.04
C MET A 167 4.38 2.79 16.93
N LEU A 168 4.94 3.37 15.87
CA LEU A 168 5.56 2.61 14.78
C LEU A 168 6.76 1.79 15.28
N GLY A 169 7.53 2.33 16.22
CA GLY A 169 8.61 1.62 16.89
C GLY A 169 8.10 0.38 17.65
N ALA A 170 6.96 0.48 18.34
CA ALA A 170 6.35 -0.65 19.04
C ALA A 170 5.93 -1.77 18.06
N TYR A 171 5.27 -1.44 16.95
CA TYR A 171 4.94 -2.42 15.90
C TYR A 171 6.19 -3.09 15.30
N ARG A 172 7.29 -2.37 15.19
CA ARG A 172 8.56 -2.92 14.70
C ARG A 172 9.15 -3.93 15.70
N LEU A 173 9.13 -3.62 17.00
CA LEU A 173 9.63 -4.52 18.04
C LEU A 173 8.78 -5.79 18.18
N GLU A 174 7.47 -5.71 17.95
CA GLU A 174 6.61 -6.90 17.94
C GLU A 174 6.93 -7.85 16.77
N ASP A 175 7.49 -7.33 15.68
CA ASP A 175 7.81 -8.09 14.48
C ASP A 175 9.25 -8.61 14.44
N GLU A 176 10.15 -8.11 15.31
CA GLU A 176 11.50 -8.66 15.42
C GLU A 176 11.42 -10.08 15.99
N PRO A 177 12.01 -11.08 15.30
CA PRO A 177 12.04 -12.44 15.81
C PRO A 177 12.73 -12.45 17.18
N LYS A 178 12.07 -13.04 18.17
CA LYS A 178 12.54 -13.11 19.58
C LYS A 178 13.91 -13.78 19.77
N GLU A 179 14.58 -14.19 18.70
CA GLU A 179 15.90 -14.82 18.74
C GLU A 179 17.04 -13.84 19.00
N LEU A 180 16.91 -12.55 18.66
CA LEU A 180 17.95 -11.54 18.91
C LEU A 180 17.96 -10.99 20.34
N ALA A 181 16.86 -11.13 21.09
CA ALA A 181 16.76 -10.62 22.45
C ALA A 181 17.51 -11.50 23.49
N GLN A 182 17.93 -12.73 23.14
CA GLN A 182 18.63 -13.64 24.04
C GLN A 182 20.16 -13.48 24.01
N GLU A 183 20.73 -12.86 22.98
CA GLU A 183 22.19 -12.68 22.90
C GLU A 183 22.71 -11.48 23.68
N ILE A 184 21.85 -10.55 24.11
CA ILE A 184 22.27 -9.32 24.85
C ILE A 184 22.17 -9.49 26.38
N SER A 185 21.55 -10.55 26.89
CA SER A 185 21.40 -10.79 28.33
C SER A 185 22.34 -11.86 28.90
N GLY A 186 23.37 -12.23 28.19
CA GLY A 186 24.38 -13.22 28.59
C GLY A 186 25.77 -12.61 28.78
N GLU A 187 25.93 -11.68 29.73
CA GLU A 187 27.19 -11.39 30.43
C GLU A 187 26.92 -10.97 31.86
#